data_3755eb538072ff5be1c8664fb0124bac
#
_entry.id   3755eb538072ff5be1c8664fb0124bac
#
_cell.length_a   1.000
_cell.length_b   1.000
_cell.length_c   1.000
_cell.angle_alpha   90.00
_cell.angle_beta   90.00
_cell.angle_gamma   90.00
#
_symmetry.space_group_name_H-M   'P 1'
#
loop_
_entity.id
_entity.type
_entity.pdbx_description
1 polymer ?
#
loop_
_entity_poly.entity_id
_entity_poly.type
_entity_poly.pdbx_seq_one_letter_code
_entity_poly.pdbx_strand_id
1 'polypeptide(L)'
;DAALMSGLRARQFNLYSGSVDAIGAVPSQKHMQTLLKVMAHPRQTGHMVQGDYVVMGLYPAGAAHIFVNDRRISSLAKAAGKRVAVLDYDETQAEMVAAIGATPVTTDIVSAPNKFNNGQIDILPAPLVAYEILELYKGMSPDGGVVDYPLTQLSMQLIGRLDKFPNEVAQLIREASFEAYPDVIKRIELE
;
A
#
# COMPACT_ATOMS: atom_id res chain seq x y z
N ASP A 1 -9.74 -1.88 -19.92
CA ASP A 1 -8.87 -3.02 -20.23
C ASP A 1 -7.60 -3.07 -19.37
N ALA A 2 -7.21 -1.94 -18.74
CA ALA A 2 -6.15 -1.86 -17.74
C ALA A 2 -6.52 -0.88 -16.63
N ALA A 3 -5.97 -1.09 -15.42
CA ALA A 3 -6.18 -0.22 -14.27
C ALA A 3 -4.90 -0.07 -13.45
N LEU A 4 -4.64 1.15 -12.98
CA LEU A 4 -3.61 1.44 -11.98
C LEU A 4 -4.26 1.31 -10.60
N MET A 5 -3.65 0.51 -9.73
CA MET A 5 -4.18 0.26 -8.38
C MET A 5 -3.05 0.06 -7.37
N SER A 6 -3.36 0.14 -6.08
CA SER A 6 -2.39 -0.20 -5.03
C SER A 6 -1.96 -1.67 -5.14
N GLY A 7 -0.72 -1.98 -4.76
CA GLY A 7 -0.21 -3.35 -4.74
C GLY A 7 -1.02 -4.26 -3.82
N LEU A 8 -1.57 -3.74 -2.72
CA LEU A 8 -2.51 -4.46 -1.86
C LEU A 8 -3.76 -4.93 -2.63
N ARG A 9 -4.32 -4.08 -3.51
CA ARG A 9 -5.45 -4.46 -4.38
C ARG A 9 -5.01 -5.37 -5.51
N ALA A 10 -3.84 -5.09 -6.12
CA ALA A 10 -3.28 -5.87 -7.23
C ALA A 10 -3.01 -7.34 -6.86
N ARG A 11 -2.81 -7.63 -5.58
CA ARG A 11 -2.67 -9.00 -5.05
C ARG A 11 -3.82 -9.93 -5.44
N GLN A 12 -5.04 -9.40 -5.65
CA GLN A 12 -6.18 -10.19 -6.12
C GLN A 12 -6.02 -10.67 -7.57
N PHE A 13 -5.18 -10.00 -8.35
CA PHE A 13 -4.95 -10.27 -9.77
C PHE A 13 -3.60 -10.95 -10.02
N ASN A 14 -2.62 -10.70 -9.16
CA ASN A 14 -1.31 -11.35 -9.22
C ASN A 14 -0.68 -11.43 -7.82
N LEU A 15 -0.61 -12.63 -7.26
CA LEU A 15 -0.08 -12.87 -5.92
C LEU A 15 1.41 -12.56 -5.82
N TYR A 16 2.17 -12.86 -6.89
CA TYR A 16 3.62 -12.65 -6.89
C TYR A 16 3.95 -11.15 -6.80
N SER A 17 3.39 -10.32 -7.67
CA SER A 17 3.65 -8.88 -7.64
C SER A 17 3.06 -8.20 -6.40
N GLY A 18 1.88 -8.64 -5.96
CA GLY A 18 1.23 -8.10 -4.77
C GLY A 18 1.92 -8.44 -3.45
N SER A 19 2.84 -9.41 -3.44
CA SER A 19 3.58 -9.79 -2.22
C SER A 19 4.51 -8.70 -1.69
N VAL A 20 4.92 -7.74 -2.52
CA VAL A 20 5.81 -6.65 -2.10
C VAL A 20 5.17 -5.68 -1.12
N ASP A 21 3.84 -5.57 -1.13
CA ASP A 21 3.10 -4.70 -0.23
C ASP A 21 2.72 -5.39 1.11
N ALA A 22 3.13 -6.64 1.30
CA ALA A 22 2.86 -7.34 2.54
C ALA A 22 3.53 -6.63 3.72
N ILE A 23 2.78 -6.48 4.84
CA ILE A 23 3.25 -5.77 6.03
C ILE A 23 4.56 -6.39 6.54
N GLY A 24 5.59 -5.56 6.71
CA GLY A 24 6.91 -5.97 7.17
C GLY A 24 7.78 -6.69 6.12
N ALA A 25 7.28 -6.94 4.90
CA ALA A 25 8.05 -7.66 3.87
C ALA A 25 9.20 -6.82 3.30
N VAL A 26 9.00 -5.51 3.12
CA VAL A 26 9.97 -4.61 2.50
C VAL A 26 10.35 -3.50 3.48
N PRO A 27 11.55 -3.57 4.08
CA PRO A 27 11.91 -2.71 5.21
C PRO A 27 12.29 -1.28 4.81
N SER A 28 12.62 -1.04 3.54
CA SER A 28 13.02 0.31 3.10
C SER A 28 12.81 0.52 1.61
N GLN A 29 12.82 1.79 1.20
CA GLN A 29 12.75 2.23 -0.19
C GLN A 29 13.83 1.60 -1.07
N LYS A 30 15.05 1.42 -0.54
CA LYS A 30 16.15 0.76 -1.25
C LYS A 30 15.83 -0.72 -1.56
N HIS A 31 15.19 -1.42 -0.62
CA HIS A 31 14.75 -2.80 -0.83
C HIS A 31 13.60 -2.85 -1.83
N MET A 32 12.66 -1.90 -1.76
CA MET A 32 11.58 -1.77 -2.76
C MET A 32 12.16 -1.61 -4.17
N GLN A 33 13.12 -0.70 -4.35
CA GLN A 33 13.79 -0.50 -5.64
C GLN A 33 14.40 -1.80 -6.18
N THR A 34 15.08 -2.54 -5.30
CA THR A 34 15.71 -3.82 -5.69
C THR A 34 14.67 -4.84 -6.13
N LEU A 35 13.57 -4.96 -5.40
CA LEU A 35 12.48 -5.89 -5.71
C LEU A 35 11.78 -5.51 -7.02
N LEU A 36 11.43 -4.23 -7.21
CA LEU A 36 10.80 -3.77 -8.44
C LEU A 36 11.71 -3.96 -9.66
N LYS A 37 13.03 -3.77 -9.49
CA LYS A 37 14.02 -4.11 -10.53
C LYS A 37 14.02 -5.58 -10.90
N VAL A 38 13.98 -6.45 -9.91
CA VAL A 38 13.90 -7.91 -10.14
C VAL A 38 12.61 -8.25 -10.86
N MET A 39 11.48 -7.71 -10.41
CA MET A 39 10.16 -7.99 -10.98
C MET A 39 10.00 -7.45 -12.42
N ALA A 40 10.63 -6.33 -12.75
CA ALA A 40 10.64 -5.79 -14.12
C ALA A 40 11.56 -6.58 -15.07
N HIS A 41 12.45 -7.43 -14.55
CA HIS A 41 13.43 -8.16 -15.37
C HIS A 41 12.75 -9.23 -16.24
N PRO A 42 13.16 -9.41 -17.53
CA PRO A 42 12.56 -10.38 -18.45
C PRO A 42 12.46 -11.82 -17.93
N ARG A 43 13.39 -12.25 -17.08
CA ARG A 43 13.35 -13.59 -16.46
C ARG A 43 12.14 -13.80 -15.55
N GLN A 44 11.46 -12.73 -15.13
CA GLN A 44 10.28 -12.81 -14.27
C GLN A 44 8.96 -12.76 -15.05
N THR A 45 9.03 -12.64 -16.38
CA THR A 45 7.85 -12.47 -17.25
C THR A 45 6.76 -13.52 -17.00
N GLY A 46 7.14 -14.77 -16.73
CA GLY A 46 6.19 -15.84 -16.42
C GLY A 46 5.44 -15.65 -15.11
N HIS A 47 6.03 -15.00 -14.10
CA HIS A 47 5.39 -14.71 -12.82
C HIS A 47 4.44 -13.50 -12.87
N MET A 48 4.53 -12.70 -13.94
CA MET A 48 3.71 -11.50 -14.13
C MET A 48 2.34 -11.77 -14.74
N VAL A 49 2.03 -13.02 -15.06
CA VAL A 49 0.73 -13.46 -15.56
C VAL A 49 0.06 -14.36 -14.53
N GLN A 50 -1.20 -14.08 -14.23
CA GLN A 50 -2.04 -14.94 -13.40
C GLN A 50 -3.48 -14.91 -13.93
N GLY A 51 -4.00 -16.08 -14.34
CA GLY A 51 -5.31 -16.17 -14.97
C GLY A 51 -5.40 -15.29 -16.24
N ASP A 52 -6.41 -14.45 -16.29
CA ASP A 52 -6.69 -13.54 -17.42
C ASP A 52 -6.00 -12.18 -17.29
N TYR A 53 -5.06 -12.03 -16.36
CA TYR A 53 -4.44 -10.75 -16.02
C TYR A 53 -2.92 -10.77 -16.16
N VAL A 54 -2.38 -9.63 -16.51
CA VAL A 54 -0.94 -9.39 -16.63
C VAL A 54 -0.53 -8.10 -15.91
N VAL A 55 0.56 -8.17 -15.17
CA VAL A 55 1.17 -6.99 -14.54
C VAL A 55 1.96 -6.24 -15.60
N MET A 56 1.56 -5.01 -15.90
CA MET A 56 2.15 -4.20 -16.95
C MET A 56 3.12 -3.13 -16.42
N GLY A 57 2.99 -2.73 -15.16
CA GLY A 57 3.86 -1.72 -14.56
C GLY A 57 3.91 -1.85 -13.05
N LEU A 58 5.04 -1.46 -12.48
CA LEU A 58 5.33 -1.52 -11.05
C LEU A 58 6.00 -0.21 -10.63
N TYR A 59 5.37 0.54 -9.76
CA TYR A 59 5.82 1.85 -9.31
C TYR A 59 5.90 1.90 -7.79
N PRO A 60 6.87 2.59 -7.19
CA PRO A 60 6.86 2.84 -5.75
C PRO A 60 5.74 3.83 -5.40
N ALA A 61 5.20 3.73 -4.20
CA ALA A 61 4.16 4.63 -3.69
C ALA A 61 4.48 5.19 -2.29
N GLY A 62 5.76 5.12 -1.89
CA GLY A 62 6.21 5.56 -0.57
C GLY A 62 5.96 4.55 0.54
N ALA A 63 6.07 5.01 1.78
CA ALA A 63 5.87 4.18 2.96
C ALA A 63 4.52 4.48 3.63
N ALA A 64 3.84 3.43 4.08
CA ALA A 64 2.70 3.58 4.96
C ALA A 64 3.18 3.81 6.40
N HIS A 65 2.58 4.78 7.06
CA HIS A 65 2.75 5.07 8.47
C HIS A 65 1.44 4.88 9.23
N ILE A 66 1.51 4.84 10.55
CA ILE A 66 0.35 4.70 11.41
C ILE A 66 -0.02 6.07 11.96
N PHE A 67 -1.18 6.59 11.53
CA PHE A 67 -1.80 7.79 12.06
C PHE A 67 -2.69 7.40 13.24
N VAL A 68 -2.61 8.14 14.33
CA VAL A 68 -3.40 7.91 15.54
C VAL A 68 -4.10 9.20 16.00
N ASN A 69 -5.33 9.07 16.48
CA ASN A 69 -6.06 10.19 17.05
C ASN A 69 -5.60 10.54 18.49
N ASP A 70 -4.78 9.69 19.09
CA ASP A 70 -4.20 9.88 20.43
C ASP A 70 -2.75 9.38 20.41
N ARG A 71 -1.76 10.28 20.55
CA ARG A 71 -0.33 9.96 20.58
C ARG A 71 0.10 9.00 21.68
N ARG A 72 -0.75 8.74 22.67
CA ARG A 72 -0.52 7.70 23.68
C ARG A 72 -0.60 6.29 23.09
N ILE A 73 -1.20 6.13 21.91
CA ILE A 73 -1.20 4.87 21.16
C ILE A 73 0.18 4.72 20.46
N SER A 74 1.18 4.39 21.23
CA SER A 74 2.59 4.36 20.78
C SER A 74 3.21 2.95 20.80
N SER A 75 2.41 1.91 20.96
CA SER A 75 2.84 0.51 20.93
C SER A 75 1.68 -0.42 20.62
N LEU A 76 1.97 -1.65 20.21
CA LEU A 76 0.95 -2.68 19.95
C LEU A 76 0.08 -2.93 21.17
N ALA A 77 0.64 -2.97 22.37
CA ALA A 77 -0.13 -3.14 23.61
C ALA A 77 -1.13 -2.01 23.85
N LYS A 78 -0.81 -0.79 23.44
CA LYS A 78 -1.71 0.37 23.56
C LYS A 78 -2.72 0.46 22.42
N ALA A 79 -2.53 -0.29 21.35
CA ALA A 79 -3.51 -0.45 20.28
C ALA A 79 -4.65 -1.41 20.68
N ALA A 80 -4.47 -2.25 21.71
CA ALA A 80 -5.52 -3.14 22.20
C ALA A 80 -6.78 -2.36 22.57
N GLY A 81 -7.94 -2.84 22.13
CA GLY A 81 -9.23 -2.18 22.31
C GLY A 81 -9.49 -0.95 21.44
N LYS A 82 -8.53 -0.53 20.60
CA LYS A 82 -8.69 0.59 19.67
C LYS A 82 -9.29 0.12 18.34
N ARG A 83 -9.96 1.04 17.65
CA ARG A 83 -10.55 0.80 16.32
C ARG A 83 -9.51 1.10 15.25
N VAL A 84 -9.16 0.08 14.47
CA VAL A 84 -8.13 0.17 13.42
C VAL A 84 -8.77 0.02 12.05
N ALA A 85 -8.49 0.94 11.13
CA ALA A 85 -8.91 0.81 9.74
C ALA A 85 -8.27 -0.42 9.10
N VAL A 86 -9.07 -1.25 8.46
CA VAL A 86 -8.64 -2.38 7.64
C VAL A 86 -9.36 -2.31 6.29
N LEU A 87 -8.66 -2.68 5.21
CA LEU A 87 -9.24 -2.63 3.87
C LEU A 87 -10.23 -3.79 3.66
N ASP A 88 -11.36 -3.49 3.04
CA ASP A 88 -12.47 -4.42 2.81
C ASP A 88 -12.11 -5.62 1.91
N TYR A 89 -11.00 -5.53 1.20
CA TYR A 89 -10.48 -6.59 0.34
C TYR A 89 -9.26 -7.32 0.92
N ASP A 90 -8.87 -7.06 2.19
CA ASP A 90 -7.70 -7.70 2.83
C ASP A 90 -8.08 -8.29 4.20
N GLU A 91 -8.55 -9.54 4.17
CA GLU A 91 -8.92 -10.29 5.37
C GLU A 91 -7.73 -10.49 6.32
N THR A 92 -6.50 -10.59 5.78
CA THR A 92 -5.28 -10.76 6.58
C THR A 92 -5.02 -9.56 7.49
N GLN A 93 -5.34 -8.34 7.03
CA GLN A 93 -5.25 -7.15 7.88
C GLN A 93 -6.20 -7.23 9.06
N ALA A 94 -7.44 -7.68 8.83
CA ALA A 94 -8.44 -7.81 9.90
C ALA A 94 -8.01 -8.85 10.94
N GLU A 95 -7.49 -10.00 10.50
CA GLU A 95 -6.97 -11.05 11.40
C GLU A 95 -5.77 -10.55 12.22
N MET A 96 -4.83 -9.85 11.59
CA MET A 96 -3.66 -9.27 12.26
C MET A 96 -4.08 -8.23 13.31
N VAL A 97 -5.02 -7.35 12.99
CA VAL A 97 -5.55 -6.35 13.93
C VAL A 97 -6.26 -7.02 15.11
N ALA A 98 -7.05 -8.06 14.87
CA ALA A 98 -7.70 -8.83 15.92
C ALA A 98 -6.67 -9.55 16.81
N ALA A 99 -5.60 -10.10 16.24
CA ALA A 99 -4.55 -10.81 16.97
C ALA A 99 -3.81 -9.93 17.99
N ILE A 100 -3.72 -8.61 17.78
CA ILE A 100 -3.15 -7.66 18.75
C ILE A 100 -4.19 -7.14 19.76
N GLY A 101 -5.40 -7.69 19.77
CA GLY A 101 -6.49 -7.26 20.66
C GLY A 101 -7.16 -5.95 20.27
N ALA A 102 -6.92 -5.43 19.06
CA ALA A 102 -7.60 -4.26 18.52
C ALA A 102 -8.88 -4.67 17.77
N THR A 103 -9.74 -3.70 17.48
CA THR A 103 -11.00 -3.91 16.76
C THR A 103 -10.83 -3.50 15.30
N PRO A 104 -10.88 -4.41 14.34
CA PRO A 104 -10.83 -4.05 12.92
C PRO A 104 -12.12 -3.33 12.51
N VAL A 105 -11.97 -2.20 11.83
CA VAL A 105 -13.06 -1.45 11.21
C VAL A 105 -12.89 -1.54 9.70
N THR A 106 -13.65 -2.42 9.08
CA THR A 106 -13.63 -2.63 7.64
C THR A 106 -14.07 -1.37 6.90
N THR A 107 -13.28 -0.95 5.94
CA THR A 107 -13.50 0.27 5.16
C THR A 107 -12.77 0.21 3.82
N ASP A 108 -13.07 1.13 2.94
CA ASP A 108 -12.36 1.33 1.68
C ASP A 108 -11.41 2.54 1.78
N ILE A 109 -10.51 2.68 0.79
CA ILE A 109 -9.52 3.77 0.75
C ILE A 109 -10.16 5.16 0.76
N VAL A 110 -11.35 5.32 0.17
CA VAL A 110 -12.03 6.63 0.04
C VAL A 110 -12.71 7.01 1.36
N SER A 111 -13.32 6.05 2.04
CA SER A 111 -14.10 6.27 3.26
C SER A 111 -13.23 6.30 4.53
N ALA A 112 -12.07 5.62 4.54
CA ALA A 112 -11.21 5.50 5.72
C ALA A 112 -10.77 6.85 6.30
N PRO A 113 -10.30 7.84 5.51
CA PRO A 113 -9.91 9.14 6.01
C PRO A 113 -11.07 9.89 6.69
N ASN A 114 -12.25 9.86 6.09
CA ASN A 114 -13.43 10.49 6.67
C ASN A 114 -13.84 9.86 8.01
N LYS A 115 -13.79 8.52 8.09
CA LYS A 115 -14.06 7.81 9.35
C LYS A 115 -13.04 8.17 10.44
N PHE A 116 -11.76 8.31 10.08
CA PHE A 116 -10.70 8.73 10.99
C PHE A 116 -10.91 10.18 11.44
N ASN A 117 -11.15 11.11 10.52
CA ASN A 117 -11.37 12.52 10.81
C ASN A 117 -12.61 12.77 11.67
N ASN A 118 -13.62 11.88 11.58
CA ASN A 118 -14.83 11.93 12.40
C ASN A 118 -14.77 11.08 13.69
N GLY A 119 -13.60 10.58 14.06
CA GLY A 119 -13.39 9.80 15.29
C GLY A 119 -14.08 8.43 15.32
N GLN A 120 -14.45 7.87 14.17
CA GLN A 120 -14.98 6.52 14.06
C GLN A 120 -13.87 5.44 14.04
N ILE A 121 -12.65 5.84 13.72
CA ILE A 121 -11.43 5.05 13.69
C ILE A 121 -10.40 5.76 14.57
N ASP A 122 -9.65 5.02 15.36
CA ASP A 122 -8.62 5.55 16.26
C ASP A 122 -7.21 5.46 15.63
N ILE A 123 -7.02 4.48 14.74
CA ILE A 123 -5.74 4.16 14.10
C ILE A 123 -5.97 3.97 12.61
N LEU A 124 -5.27 4.75 11.77
CA LEU A 124 -5.34 4.70 10.32
C LEU A 124 -3.94 4.45 9.72
N PRO A 125 -3.64 3.27 9.17
CA PRO A 125 -2.48 3.08 8.31
C PRO A 125 -2.68 3.79 6.97
N ALA A 126 -1.75 4.68 6.59
CA ALA A 126 -1.82 5.42 5.33
C ALA A 126 -0.41 5.88 4.89
N PRO A 127 -0.17 6.16 3.59
CA PRO A 127 1.05 6.81 3.15
C PRO A 127 1.13 8.25 3.71
N LEU A 128 2.35 8.74 3.99
CA LEU A 128 2.54 10.10 4.53
C LEU A 128 1.97 11.18 3.61
N VAL A 129 2.07 11.01 2.31
CA VAL A 129 1.48 11.91 1.31
C VAL A 129 -0.04 12.12 1.51
N ALA A 130 -0.72 11.18 2.14
CA ALA A 130 -2.15 11.29 2.45
C ALA A 130 -2.46 12.33 3.54
N TYR A 131 -1.46 12.76 4.34
CA TYR A 131 -1.66 13.66 5.47
C TYR A 131 -2.37 14.97 5.08
N GLU A 132 -1.81 15.67 4.10
CA GLU A 132 -2.38 16.94 3.61
C GLU A 132 -3.58 16.69 2.68
N ILE A 133 -3.43 15.78 1.72
CA ILE A 133 -4.41 15.53 0.65
C ILE A 133 -5.75 15.08 1.22
N LEU A 134 -5.72 14.22 2.26
CA LEU A 134 -6.90 13.66 2.91
C LEU A 134 -7.22 14.34 4.25
N GLU A 135 -6.54 15.47 4.54
CA GLU A 135 -6.74 16.28 5.73
C GLU A 135 -6.68 15.48 7.04
N LEU A 136 -5.78 14.49 7.14
CA LEU A 136 -5.70 13.57 8.29
C LEU A 136 -5.39 14.32 9.61
N TYR A 137 -4.80 15.52 9.52
CA TYR A 137 -4.60 16.40 10.67
C TYR A 137 -5.90 16.70 11.43
N LYS A 138 -7.06 16.65 10.77
CA LYS A 138 -8.37 16.86 11.45
C LYS A 138 -8.66 15.74 12.46
N GLY A 139 -8.43 14.49 12.08
CA GLY A 139 -8.62 13.33 12.95
C GLY A 139 -7.56 13.22 14.05
N MET A 140 -6.39 13.84 13.83
CA MET A 140 -5.29 13.86 14.80
C MET A 140 -5.39 14.99 15.82
N SER A 141 -6.12 16.06 15.52
CA SER A 141 -6.19 17.25 16.39
C SER A 141 -7.07 17.01 17.62
N PRO A 142 -6.64 17.47 18.84
CA PRO A 142 -5.36 18.11 19.17
C PRO A 142 -4.29 17.12 19.67
N ASP A 143 -4.64 15.86 19.98
CA ASP A 143 -3.82 14.93 20.77
C ASP A 143 -3.20 13.79 19.96
N GLY A 144 -3.44 13.75 18.66
CA GLY A 144 -2.97 12.70 17.78
C GLY A 144 -1.50 12.80 17.38
N GLY A 145 -1.07 11.90 16.51
CA GLY A 145 0.28 11.84 16.01
C GLY A 145 0.46 10.79 14.90
N VAL A 146 1.67 10.75 14.36
CA VAL A 146 2.13 9.72 13.43
C VAL A 146 3.20 8.91 14.13
N VAL A 147 3.11 7.58 14.02
CA VAL A 147 4.18 6.71 14.53
C VAL A 147 5.39 6.84 13.61
N ASP A 148 6.51 7.27 14.17
CA ASP A 148 7.78 7.46 13.45
C ASP A 148 8.46 6.11 13.13
N TYR A 149 7.72 5.27 12.42
CA TYR A 149 8.16 3.96 11.97
C TYR A 149 7.31 3.53 10.76
N PRO A 150 7.93 3.24 9.60
CA PRO A 150 7.18 2.78 8.43
C PRO A 150 6.62 1.38 8.68
N LEU A 151 5.31 1.23 8.50
CA LEU A 151 4.63 -0.05 8.62
C LEU A 151 5.00 -0.99 7.48
N THR A 152 5.03 -0.45 6.26
CA THR A 152 5.41 -1.16 5.04
C THR A 152 5.75 -0.18 3.93
N GLN A 153 6.50 -0.64 2.93
CA GLN A 153 6.61 0.07 1.66
C GLN A 153 5.41 -0.29 0.79
N LEU A 154 4.93 0.68 0.02
CA LEU A 154 3.78 0.51 -0.86
C LEU A 154 4.18 0.59 -2.32
N SER A 155 3.45 -0.13 -3.17
CA SER A 155 3.54 -0.03 -4.62
C SER A 155 2.22 0.37 -5.26
N MET A 156 2.33 0.96 -6.46
CA MET A 156 1.23 1.07 -7.41
C MET A 156 1.51 0.14 -8.58
N GLN A 157 0.50 -0.59 -9.03
CA GLN A 157 0.65 -1.59 -10.08
C GLN A 157 -0.35 -1.35 -11.20
N LEU A 158 0.14 -1.39 -12.43
CA LEU A 158 -0.69 -1.35 -13.62
C LEU A 158 -1.02 -2.78 -14.03
N ILE A 159 -2.29 -3.15 -13.90
CA ILE A 159 -2.81 -4.48 -14.23
C ILE A 159 -3.64 -4.37 -15.51
N GLY A 160 -3.36 -5.21 -16.48
CA GLY A 160 -4.10 -5.29 -17.74
C GLY A 160 -4.73 -6.66 -17.95
N ARG A 161 -5.68 -6.72 -18.88
CA ARG A 161 -6.22 -7.99 -19.36
C ARG A 161 -5.25 -8.63 -20.36
N LEU A 162 -4.95 -9.90 -20.16
CA LEU A 162 -3.97 -10.63 -20.97
C LEU A 162 -4.39 -10.73 -22.46
N ASP A 163 -5.70 -10.81 -22.73
CA ASP A 163 -6.25 -10.84 -24.09
C ASP A 163 -6.11 -9.50 -24.86
N LYS A 164 -5.88 -8.39 -24.13
CA LYS A 164 -5.65 -7.04 -24.69
C LYS A 164 -4.17 -6.64 -24.66
N PHE A 165 -3.44 -7.14 -23.72
CA PHE A 165 -2.03 -6.83 -23.51
C PHE A 165 -1.22 -8.13 -23.43
N PRO A 166 -0.76 -8.67 -24.57
CA PRO A 166 0.11 -9.84 -24.57
C PRO A 166 1.33 -9.65 -23.68
N ASN A 167 1.81 -10.72 -23.07
CA ASN A 167 2.85 -10.62 -22.03
C ASN A 167 4.16 -10.01 -22.54
N GLU A 168 4.48 -10.17 -23.83
CA GLU A 168 5.62 -9.53 -24.48
C GLU A 168 5.50 -8.01 -24.51
N VAL A 169 4.30 -7.49 -24.80
CA VAL A 169 4.01 -6.04 -24.76
C VAL A 169 4.03 -5.55 -23.31
N ALA A 170 3.42 -6.29 -22.40
CA ALA A 170 3.44 -5.99 -20.98
C ALA A 170 4.88 -5.93 -20.42
N GLN A 171 5.79 -6.78 -20.92
CA GLN A 171 7.19 -6.76 -20.51
C GLN A 171 7.89 -5.44 -20.86
N LEU A 172 7.67 -4.93 -22.07
CA LEU A 172 8.23 -3.64 -22.48
C LEU A 172 7.73 -2.49 -21.59
N ILE A 173 6.45 -2.52 -21.22
CA ILE A 173 5.86 -1.52 -20.33
C ILE A 173 6.46 -1.65 -18.92
N ARG A 174 6.69 -2.87 -18.40
CA ARG A 174 7.34 -3.09 -17.09
C ARG A 174 8.75 -2.52 -17.04
N GLU A 175 9.54 -2.74 -18.09
CA GLU A 175 10.90 -2.19 -18.20
C GLU A 175 10.85 -0.67 -18.19
N ALA A 176 10.00 -0.07 -19.03
CA ALA A 176 9.81 1.38 -19.07
C ALA A 176 9.30 1.95 -17.73
N SER A 177 8.42 1.24 -17.03
CA SER A 177 7.94 1.64 -15.71
C SER A 177 9.05 1.69 -14.67
N PHE A 178 9.99 0.74 -14.74
CA PHE A 178 11.15 0.74 -13.86
C PHE A 178 12.18 1.83 -14.23
N GLU A 179 12.35 2.15 -15.50
CA GLU A 179 13.18 3.27 -15.92
C GLU A 179 12.68 4.62 -15.38
N ALA A 180 11.36 4.76 -15.19
CA ALA A 180 10.76 5.95 -14.58
C ALA A 180 10.90 6.01 -13.04
N TYR A 181 11.43 4.96 -12.39
CA TYR A 181 11.54 4.85 -10.93
C TYR A 181 12.20 6.08 -10.28
N PRO A 182 13.35 6.62 -10.76
CA PRO A 182 14.00 7.76 -10.12
C PRO A 182 13.12 9.02 -10.10
N ASP A 183 12.36 9.25 -11.17
CA ASP A 183 11.47 10.40 -11.27
C ASP A 183 10.26 10.29 -10.34
N VAL A 184 9.72 9.08 -10.20
CA VAL A 184 8.61 8.79 -9.29
C VAL A 184 9.03 9.00 -7.84
N ILE A 185 10.18 8.44 -7.44
CA ILE A 185 10.72 8.59 -6.08
C ILE A 185 11.00 10.04 -5.75
N LYS A 186 11.63 10.78 -6.65
CA LYS A 186 11.90 12.20 -6.43
C LYS A 186 10.63 13.00 -6.12
N ARG A 187 9.50 12.64 -6.70
CA ARG A 187 8.21 13.30 -6.40
C ARG A 187 7.66 12.90 -5.04
N ILE A 188 7.80 11.64 -4.66
CA ILE A 188 7.36 11.12 -3.35
C ILE A 188 8.20 11.72 -2.20
N GLU A 189 9.50 11.94 -2.41
CA GLU A 189 10.41 12.49 -1.39
C GLU A 189 10.31 14.02 -1.24
N LEU A 190 9.68 14.71 -2.19
CA LEU A 190 9.47 16.17 -2.15
C LEU A 190 8.18 16.57 -1.39
N GLU A 191 7.36 15.60 -1.04
CA GLU A 191 6.12 15.77 -0.27
C GLU A 191 6.31 15.30 1.18
#